data_64d2d0bd3f4f9b493b30dc383827103d
#
_entry.id   64d2d0bd3f4f9b493b30dc383827103d
#
_cell.length_a   1.000
_cell.length_b   1.000
_cell.length_c   1.000
_cell.angle_alpha   90.00
_cell.angle_beta   90.00
_cell.angle_gamma   90.00
#
_symmetry.space_group_name_H-M   'P 1'
#
loop_
_entity.id
_entity.type
_entity.pdbx_description
1 polymer ?
#
loop_
_entity_poly.entity_id
_entity_poly.type
_entity_poly.pdbx_seq_one_letter_code
_entity_poly.pdbx_strand_id
1 'polypeptide(L)'
;MFVVAAIGLILGAFNVPNMPSFSGDTGSIGDIKDVFGKSILAIPTILTKPQTYGVVFSFVMVHLFDTSATLIAISEPIGAIDKETGKVKVGTRVMMADATGGIISGIFGTSPVTSFAESTVGVESGARTGIAAITTGLLFFLSLAIFPVFNVFAGINVNGTVYTPCTSMALVSVGALMFSNLRKINWNEKIDIMACFITFIMILLTYSITNGIALGLIFYAVMRLVSGKGKETSPVIWILAVLFTAMFVVDIFVTSSSSLSVLNCFLNLRRN
;
A
#
# COMPACT_ATOMS: atom_id res chain seq x y z
N MET A 1 -18.90 -6.49 -10.64
CA MET A 1 -18.11 -5.42 -11.23
C MET A 1 -18.64 -5.05 -12.61
N PHE A 2 -18.61 -5.93 -13.64
CA PHE A 2 -19.09 -5.62 -15.00
C PHE A 2 -20.55 -5.21 -15.08
N VAL A 3 -21.43 -5.83 -14.29
CA VAL A 3 -22.87 -5.48 -14.27
C VAL A 3 -23.08 -4.05 -13.74
N VAL A 4 -22.37 -3.66 -12.68
CA VAL A 4 -22.46 -2.30 -12.11
C VAL A 4 -21.93 -1.27 -13.09
N ALA A 5 -20.82 -1.57 -13.77
CA ALA A 5 -20.27 -0.69 -14.80
C ALA A 5 -21.21 -0.56 -15.99
N ALA A 6 -21.82 -1.68 -16.46
CA ALA A 6 -22.79 -1.65 -17.55
C ALA A 6 -24.03 -0.83 -17.20
N ILE A 7 -24.56 -0.97 -15.97
CA ILE A 7 -25.67 -0.16 -15.48
C ILE A 7 -25.27 1.32 -15.43
N GLY A 8 -24.08 1.63 -14.90
CA GLY A 8 -23.56 2.99 -14.84
C GLY A 8 -23.44 3.63 -16.22
N LEU A 9 -22.93 2.89 -17.22
CA LEU A 9 -22.85 3.35 -18.62
C LEU A 9 -24.22 3.60 -19.25
N ILE A 10 -25.16 2.69 -19.03
CA ILE A 10 -26.53 2.85 -19.54
C ILE A 10 -27.16 4.11 -18.94
N LEU A 11 -27.04 4.31 -17.63
CA LEU A 11 -27.57 5.50 -16.95
C LEU A 11 -26.85 6.78 -17.40
N GLY A 12 -25.54 6.71 -17.65
CA GLY A 12 -24.76 7.82 -18.21
C GLY A 12 -25.20 8.22 -19.63
N ALA A 13 -25.56 7.23 -20.46
CA ALA A 13 -26.12 7.48 -21.81
C ALA A 13 -27.47 8.19 -21.77
N PHE A 14 -28.25 8.07 -20.70
CA PHE A 14 -29.48 8.81 -20.46
C PHE A 14 -29.27 10.18 -19.79
N ASN A 15 -28.02 10.69 -19.77
CA ASN A 15 -27.65 11.97 -19.15
C ASN A 15 -28.10 12.11 -17.69
N VAL A 16 -28.11 11.03 -16.94
CA VAL A 16 -28.37 11.09 -15.49
C VAL A 16 -27.18 11.82 -14.85
N PRO A 17 -27.42 12.91 -14.08
CA PRO A 17 -26.34 13.67 -13.47
C PRO A 17 -25.47 12.81 -12.56
N ASN A 18 -24.16 13.07 -12.60
CA ASN A 18 -23.13 12.35 -11.84
C ASN A 18 -22.89 10.88 -12.21
N MET A 19 -23.29 10.44 -13.41
CA MET A 19 -22.98 9.10 -13.93
C MET A 19 -21.75 9.15 -14.84
N PRO A 20 -20.97 8.05 -14.91
CA PRO A 20 -19.79 7.99 -15.77
C PRO A 20 -20.15 8.16 -17.23
N SER A 21 -19.45 9.02 -17.94
CA SER A 21 -19.59 9.23 -19.38
C SER A 21 -18.30 8.85 -20.10
N PHE A 22 -18.40 8.45 -21.37
CA PHE A 22 -17.23 8.16 -22.21
C PHE A 22 -16.44 9.44 -22.60
N SER A 23 -16.96 10.62 -22.31
CA SER A 23 -16.35 11.91 -22.65
C SER A 23 -15.47 12.49 -21.53
N GLY A 24 -14.88 11.66 -20.68
CA GLY A 24 -13.89 12.13 -19.70
C GLY A 24 -12.60 12.56 -20.39
N ASP A 25 -11.98 13.64 -19.87
CA ASP A 25 -10.62 14.04 -20.26
C ASP A 25 -9.69 12.83 -20.12
N THR A 26 -9.31 12.28 -21.24
CA THR A 26 -8.27 11.26 -21.30
C THR A 26 -6.96 11.99 -21.10
N GLY A 27 -6.31 11.79 -19.95
CA GLY A 27 -4.96 12.31 -19.74
C GLY A 27 -4.10 11.99 -20.96
N SER A 28 -3.36 12.95 -21.43
CA SER A 28 -2.50 12.78 -22.60
C SER A 28 -1.30 11.92 -22.22
N ILE A 29 -0.96 10.94 -23.07
CA ILE A 29 0.31 10.21 -22.93
C ILE A 29 1.50 11.18 -22.89
N GLY A 30 1.32 12.40 -23.46
CA GLY A 30 2.28 13.49 -23.37
C GLY A 30 2.60 13.96 -21.96
N ASP A 31 1.65 13.85 -21.02
CA ASP A 31 1.81 14.32 -19.63
C ASP A 31 2.84 13.48 -18.84
N ILE A 32 3.15 12.27 -19.34
CA ILE A 32 4.22 11.43 -18.79
C ILE A 32 5.57 12.14 -18.83
N LYS A 33 5.83 12.95 -19.87
CA LYS A 33 7.07 13.74 -20.01
C LYS A 33 7.23 14.75 -18.86
N ASP A 34 6.11 15.26 -18.34
CA ASP A 34 6.12 16.25 -17.28
C ASP A 34 6.46 15.67 -15.91
N VAL A 35 6.34 14.37 -15.74
CA VAL A 35 6.61 13.67 -14.48
C VAL A 35 7.95 12.93 -14.52
N PHE A 36 8.36 12.49 -15.72
CA PHE A 36 9.57 11.71 -15.92
C PHE A 36 10.82 12.44 -15.41
N GLY A 37 11.58 11.80 -14.55
CA GLY A 37 12.84 12.31 -13.99
C GLY A 37 12.70 13.42 -12.93
N LYS A 38 11.51 14.00 -12.71
CA LYS A 38 11.30 15.03 -11.67
C LYS A 38 11.57 14.51 -10.27
N SER A 39 11.34 13.23 -10.04
CA SER A 39 11.64 12.56 -8.76
C SER A 39 13.12 12.64 -8.41
N ILE A 40 14.01 12.46 -9.40
CA ILE A 40 15.45 12.54 -9.19
C ILE A 40 15.86 13.97 -8.81
N LEU A 41 15.27 14.97 -9.48
CA LEU A 41 15.53 16.38 -9.18
C LEU A 41 14.99 16.82 -7.81
N ALA A 42 13.99 16.10 -7.29
CA ALA A 42 13.42 16.38 -5.98
C ALA A 42 14.25 15.81 -4.81
N ILE A 43 15.18 14.87 -5.05
CA ILE A 43 15.97 14.21 -4.01
C ILE A 43 16.70 15.23 -3.11
N PRO A 44 17.41 16.26 -3.61
CA PRO A 44 18.07 17.24 -2.76
C PRO A 44 17.09 17.98 -1.86
N THR A 45 15.92 18.33 -2.38
CA THR A 45 14.86 19.01 -1.63
C THR A 45 14.28 18.14 -0.51
N ILE A 46 14.14 16.84 -0.77
CA ILE A 46 13.67 15.86 0.21
C ILE A 46 14.69 15.73 1.36
N LEU A 47 15.97 15.68 1.04
CA LEU A 47 17.05 15.55 2.01
C LEU A 47 17.23 16.78 2.89
N THR A 48 16.80 17.97 2.46
CA THR A 48 16.91 19.21 3.23
C THR A 48 15.73 19.46 4.17
N LYS A 49 14.61 18.77 3.99
CA LYS A 49 13.39 18.98 4.77
C LYS A 49 13.14 17.83 5.76
N PRO A 50 13.34 18.02 7.08
CA PRO A 50 13.16 16.94 8.06
C PRO A 50 11.74 16.40 8.13
N GLN A 51 10.73 17.19 7.77
CA GLN A 51 9.31 16.78 7.70
C GLN A 51 9.06 15.66 6.67
N THR A 52 9.91 15.55 5.66
CA THR A 52 9.76 14.55 4.59
C THR A 52 10.26 13.17 5.02
N TYR A 53 11.14 13.09 6.03
CA TYR A 53 11.70 11.80 6.45
C TYR A 53 10.66 10.83 7.01
N GLY A 54 9.68 11.33 7.78
CA GLY A 54 8.57 10.49 8.27
C GLY A 54 7.75 9.89 7.14
N VAL A 55 7.46 10.70 6.12
CA VAL A 55 6.69 10.25 4.94
C VAL A 55 7.49 9.21 4.14
N VAL A 56 8.77 9.47 3.87
CA VAL A 56 9.65 8.52 3.15
C VAL A 56 9.76 7.20 3.92
N PHE A 57 9.97 7.28 5.23
CA PHE A 57 10.02 6.09 6.09
C PHE A 57 8.72 5.29 6.04
N SER A 58 7.56 5.97 6.11
CA SER A 58 6.26 5.31 5.99
C SER A 58 6.11 4.56 4.67
N PHE A 59 6.47 5.18 3.54
CA PHE A 59 6.42 4.53 2.23
C PHE A 59 7.34 3.32 2.15
N VAL A 60 8.57 3.42 2.65
CA VAL A 60 9.53 2.30 2.68
C VAL A 60 8.98 1.15 3.51
N MET A 61 8.40 1.43 4.68
CA MET A 61 7.82 0.40 5.54
C MET A 61 6.62 -0.28 4.92
N VAL A 62 5.68 0.51 4.35
CA VAL A 62 4.53 -0.08 3.63
C VAL A 62 5.00 -1.00 2.51
N HIS A 63 5.93 -0.52 1.68
CA HIS A 63 6.46 -1.30 0.57
C HIS A 63 7.13 -2.61 1.05
N LEU A 64 7.93 -2.54 2.10
CA LEU A 64 8.60 -3.72 2.67
C LEU A 64 7.59 -4.76 3.21
N PHE A 65 6.57 -4.31 3.94
CA PHE A 65 5.55 -5.22 4.47
C PHE A 65 4.66 -5.80 3.36
N ASP A 66 4.28 -4.99 2.39
CA ASP A 66 3.47 -5.42 1.26
C ASP A 66 4.20 -6.48 0.42
N THR A 67 5.46 -6.20 0.05
CA THR A 67 6.32 -7.16 -0.67
C THR A 67 6.53 -8.45 0.13
N SER A 68 6.75 -8.35 1.44
CA SER A 68 6.94 -9.52 2.29
C SER A 68 5.67 -10.37 2.38
N ALA A 69 4.51 -9.74 2.51
CA ALA A 69 3.22 -10.41 2.59
C ALA A 69 2.87 -11.11 1.27
N THR A 70 3.04 -10.42 0.14
CA THR A 70 2.78 -10.99 -1.19
C THR A 70 3.77 -12.08 -1.55
N LEU A 71 5.04 -11.94 -1.18
CA LEU A 71 6.06 -12.97 -1.37
C LEU A 71 5.66 -14.28 -0.67
N ILE A 72 5.22 -14.21 0.57
CA ILE A 72 4.75 -15.38 1.32
C ILE A 72 3.49 -15.96 0.67
N ALA A 73 2.51 -15.11 0.33
CA ALA A 73 1.26 -15.53 -0.28
C ALA A 73 1.46 -16.26 -1.61
N ILE A 74 2.38 -15.80 -2.46
CA ILE A 74 2.68 -16.41 -3.76
C ILE A 74 3.56 -17.66 -3.60
N SER A 75 4.49 -17.66 -2.64
CA SER A 75 5.46 -18.77 -2.46
C SER A 75 4.83 -20.04 -1.92
N GLU A 76 3.73 -19.92 -1.20
CA GLU A 76 3.04 -21.08 -0.59
C GLU A 76 2.41 -22.02 -1.64
N PRO A 77 1.59 -21.54 -2.61
CA PRO A 77 0.99 -22.40 -3.63
C PRO A 77 2.00 -23.12 -4.53
N ILE A 78 3.20 -22.56 -4.68
CA ILE A 78 4.26 -23.18 -5.49
C ILE A 78 5.21 -24.07 -4.70
N GLY A 79 5.01 -24.19 -3.39
CA GLY A 79 5.88 -24.98 -2.52
C GLY A 79 7.30 -24.43 -2.41
N ALA A 80 7.50 -23.13 -2.59
CA ALA A 80 8.80 -22.47 -2.50
C ALA A 80 9.20 -22.12 -1.07
N ILE A 81 8.37 -22.44 -0.08
CA ILE A 81 8.66 -22.28 1.34
C ILE A 81 9.39 -23.54 1.83
N ASP A 82 10.53 -23.34 2.43
CA ASP A 82 11.26 -24.41 3.11
C ASP A 82 10.50 -24.81 4.40
N LYS A 83 10.15 -26.08 4.50
CA LYS A 83 9.35 -26.61 5.61
C LYS A 83 10.10 -26.62 6.95
N GLU A 84 11.44 -26.69 6.92
CA GLU A 84 12.27 -26.74 8.13
C GLU A 84 12.55 -25.33 8.68
N THR A 85 12.85 -24.40 7.78
CA THR A 85 13.24 -23.03 8.18
C THR A 85 12.11 -22.00 8.09
N GLY A 86 10.98 -22.34 7.46
CA GLY A 86 9.88 -21.42 7.18
C GLY A 86 10.24 -20.26 6.22
N LYS A 87 11.43 -20.29 5.64
CA LYS A 87 11.93 -19.24 4.75
C LYS A 87 11.60 -19.52 3.29
N VAL A 88 11.36 -18.46 2.52
CA VAL A 88 11.21 -18.58 1.07
C VAL A 88 12.57 -18.81 0.43
N LYS A 89 12.73 -19.90 -0.31
CA LYS A 89 14.02 -20.37 -0.87
C LYS A 89 14.74 -19.33 -1.73
N VAL A 90 14.01 -18.48 -2.43
CA VAL A 90 14.54 -17.41 -3.30
C VAL A 90 14.14 -16.01 -2.84
N GLY A 91 13.72 -15.86 -1.58
CA GLY A 91 13.15 -14.61 -1.04
C GLY A 91 14.02 -13.39 -1.28
N THR A 92 15.33 -13.47 -1.01
CA THR A 92 16.24 -12.35 -1.20
C THR A 92 16.29 -11.86 -2.66
N ARG A 93 16.29 -12.77 -3.64
CA ARG A 93 16.31 -12.41 -5.07
C ARG A 93 15.02 -11.72 -5.50
N VAL A 94 13.88 -12.20 -4.98
CA VAL A 94 12.58 -11.60 -5.26
C VAL A 94 12.48 -10.20 -4.66
N MET A 95 12.91 -10.02 -3.42
CA MET A 95 12.95 -8.71 -2.77
C MET A 95 13.89 -7.74 -3.48
N MET A 96 15.03 -8.19 -3.99
CA MET A 96 15.93 -7.35 -4.80
C MET A 96 15.29 -6.96 -6.14
N ALA A 97 14.57 -7.88 -6.79
CA ALA A 97 13.86 -7.59 -8.03
C ALA A 97 12.74 -6.56 -7.80
N ASP A 98 12.00 -6.68 -6.71
CA ASP A 98 10.95 -5.74 -6.31
C ASP A 98 11.54 -4.34 -6.00
N ALA A 99 12.63 -4.29 -5.23
CA ALA A 99 13.34 -3.05 -4.94
C ALA A 99 13.87 -2.34 -6.21
N THR A 100 14.38 -3.11 -7.19
CA THR A 100 14.78 -2.53 -8.49
C THR A 100 13.59 -1.99 -9.26
N GLY A 101 12.44 -2.68 -9.22
CA GLY A 101 11.17 -2.17 -9.75
C GLY A 101 10.77 -0.85 -9.12
N GLY A 102 10.90 -0.73 -7.79
CA GLY A 102 10.66 0.50 -7.04
C GLY A 102 11.57 1.67 -7.45
N ILE A 103 12.85 1.41 -7.72
CA ILE A 103 13.78 2.43 -8.23
C ILE A 103 13.36 2.89 -9.63
N ILE A 104 13.04 1.95 -10.51
CA ILE A 104 12.61 2.24 -11.89
C ILE A 104 11.31 3.07 -11.86
N SER A 105 10.33 2.70 -11.05
CA SER A 105 9.08 3.46 -10.92
C SER A 105 9.32 4.89 -10.42
N GLY A 106 10.26 5.07 -9.48
CA GLY A 106 10.69 6.38 -9.01
C GLY A 106 11.26 7.24 -10.14
N ILE A 107 12.08 6.68 -11.04
CA ILE A 107 12.62 7.40 -12.22
C ILE A 107 11.48 7.83 -13.16
N PHE A 108 10.50 6.96 -13.37
CA PHE A 108 9.32 7.28 -14.18
C PHE A 108 8.36 8.25 -13.49
N GLY A 109 8.56 8.56 -12.20
CA GLY A 109 7.69 9.45 -11.42
C GLY A 109 6.34 8.86 -11.08
N THR A 110 6.25 7.52 -11.04
CA THR A 110 5.05 6.78 -10.63
C THR A 110 5.15 6.33 -9.18
N SER A 111 4.06 5.82 -8.62
CA SER A 111 4.10 5.15 -7.32
C SER A 111 5.00 3.91 -7.36
N PRO A 112 5.56 3.46 -6.22
CA PRO A 112 6.35 2.24 -6.17
C PRO A 112 5.62 1.06 -6.79
N VAL A 113 6.31 0.30 -7.64
CA VAL A 113 5.79 -0.95 -8.21
C VAL A 113 5.89 -2.02 -7.14
N THR A 114 4.77 -2.62 -6.78
CA THR A 114 4.70 -3.73 -5.84
C THR A 114 4.11 -4.97 -6.50
N SER A 115 4.45 -6.14 -5.98
CA SER A 115 3.85 -7.39 -6.42
C SER A 115 2.41 -7.48 -5.92
N PHE A 116 1.46 -7.77 -6.81
CA PHE A 116 0.05 -7.92 -6.44
C PHE A 116 -0.23 -9.32 -5.87
N ALA A 117 -0.94 -9.36 -4.75
CA ALA A 117 -1.38 -10.61 -4.14
C ALA A 117 -2.37 -11.39 -5.04
N GLU A 118 -3.09 -10.70 -5.92
CA GLU A 118 -3.99 -11.28 -6.92
C GLU A 118 -3.24 -12.16 -7.94
N SER A 119 -1.93 -12.00 -8.06
CA SER A 119 -1.09 -12.88 -8.87
C SER A 119 -1.12 -14.34 -8.41
N THR A 120 -1.54 -14.60 -7.16
CA THR A 120 -1.78 -15.97 -6.66
C THR A 120 -2.79 -16.72 -7.51
N VAL A 121 -3.82 -16.05 -8.02
CA VAL A 121 -4.83 -16.66 -8.91
C VAL A 121 -4.17 -17.16 -10.20
N GLY A 122 -3.26 -16.39 -10.78
CA GLY A 122 -2.48 -16.82 -11.95
C GLY A 122 -1.59 -18.03 -11.64
N VAL A 123 -0.96 -18.03 -10.46
CA VAL A 123 -0.11 -19.14 -9.99
C VAL A 123 -0.93 -20.41 -9.77
N GLU A 124 -2.10 -20.31 -9.15
CA GLU A 124 -3.03 -21.42 -8.95
C GLU A 124 -3.57 -21.97 -10.28
N SER A 125 -3.77 -21.09 -11.27
CA SER A 125 -4.15 -21.47 -12.64
C SER A 125 -3.02 -22.14 -13.43
N GLY A 126 -1.81 -22.27 -12.87
CA GLY A 126 -0.69 -22.98 -13.47
C GLY A 126 0.44 -22.12 -14.00
N ALA A 127 0.41 -20.80 -13.81
CA ALA A 127 1.53 -19.93 -14.19
C ALA A 127 2.76 -20.24 -13.32
N ARG A 128 3.88 -20.65 -13.95
CA ARG A 128 5.13 -21.05 -13.27
C ARG A 128 6.35 -20.30 -13.78
N THR A 129 6.20 -19.47 -14.78
CA THR A 129 7.31 -18.80 -15.46
C THR A 129 7.11 -17.29 -15.53
N GLY A 130 8.19 -16.54 -15.64
CA GLY A 130 8.16 -15.07 -15.82
C GLY A 130 7.45 -14.60 -17.11
N ILE A 131 7.18 -15.51 -18.06
CA ILE A 131 6.42 -15.20 -19.27
C ILE A 131 5.02 -14.70 -18.93
N ALA A 132 4.39 -15.28 -17.89
CA ALA A 132 3.08 -14.82 -17.42
C ALA A 132 3.12 -13.34 -16.98
N ALA A 133 4.16 -12.93 -16.25
CA ALA A 133 4.34 -11.54 -15.84
C ALA A 133 4.58 -10.61 -17.03
N ILE A 134 5.39 -11.02 -18.01
CA ILE A 134 5.64 -10.25 -19.25
C ILE A 134 4.33 -10.08 -20.02
N THR A 135 3.55 -11.14 -20.18
CA THR A 135 2.25 -11.09 -20.87
C THR A 135 1.30 -10.12 -20.17
N THR A 136 1.22 -10.17 -18.84
CA THR A 136 0.42 -9.23 -18.05
C THR A 136 0.89 -7.79 -18.25
N GLY A 137 2.21 -7.54 -18.24
CA GLY A 137 2.78 -6.22 -18.52
C GLY A 137 2.43 -5.70 -19.92
N LEU A 138 2.50 -6.55 -20.94
CA LEU A 138 2.10 -6.19 -22.31
C LEU A 138 0.59 -5.87 -22.39
N LEU A 139 -0.25 -6.62 -21.69
CA LEU A 139 -1.69 -6.33 -21.61
C LEU A 139 -1.97 -5.00 -20.92
N PHE A 140 -1.19 -4.61 -19.90
CA PHE A 140 -1.28 -3.28 -19.31
C PHE A 140 -0.90 -2.18 -20.30
N PHE A 141 0.14 -2.35 -21.11
CA PHE A 141 0.45 -1.39 -22.18
C PHE A 141 -0.67 -1.32 -23.22
N LEU A 142 -1.23 -2.46 -23.61
CA LEU A 142 -2.36 -2.48 -24.54
C LEU A 142 -3.60 -1.77 -23.95
N SER A 143 -3.80 -1.86 -22.64
CA SER A 143 -4.92 -1.20 -21.96
C SER A 143 -4.85 0.33 -22.05
N LEU A 144 -3.69 0.91 -22.23
CA LEU A 144 -3.54 2.37 -22.48
C LEU A 144 -4.25 2.80 -23.77
N ALA A 145 -4.28 1.95 -24.79
CA ALA A 145 -5.01 2.25 -26.04
C ALA A 145 -6.53 2.25 -25.83
N ILE A 146 -7.01 1.54 -24.81
CA ILE A 146 -8.44 1.41 -24.47
C ILE A 146 -8.76 2.19 -23.19
N PHE A 147 -7.92 3.16 -22.84
CA PHE A 147 -8.06 3.95 -21.61
C PHE A 147 -9.46 4.58 -21.42
N PRO A 148 -10.15 5.12 -22.45
CA PRO A 148 -11.48 5.68 -22.30
C PRO A 148 -12.51 4.68 -21.72
N VAL A 149 -12.36 3.39 -22.03
CA VAL A 149 -13.21 2.34 -21.48
C VAL A 149 -12.94 2.13 -19.99
N PHE A 150 -11.67 2.20 -19.59
CA PHE A 150 -11.28 2.04 -18.18
C PHE A 150 -11.67 3.24 -17.33
N ASN A 151 -11.76 4.45 -17.91
CA ASN A 151 -12.17 5.65 -17.20
C ASN A 151 -13.60 5.54 -16.62
N VAL A 152 -14.46 4.75 -17.25
CA VAL A 152 -15.79 4.42 -16.72
C VAL A 152 -15.72 3.74 -15.35
N PHE A 153 -14.65 3.00 -15.08
CA PHE A 153 -14.44 2.31 -13.81
C PHE A 153 -13.71 3.18 -12.77
N ALA A 154 -13.11 4.29 -13.20
CA ALA A 154 -12.23 5.12 -12.38
C ALA A 154 -12.94 5.83 -11.22
N GLY A 155 -14.21 6.21 -11.42
CA GLY A 155 -15.00 6.82 -10.35
C GLY A 155 -15.92 7.95 -10.81
N ILE A 156 -16.81 8.35 -9.91
CA ILE A 156 -17.82 9.38 -10.13
C ILE A 156 -17.55 10.50 -9.14
N ASN A 157 -17.41 11.72 -9.63
CA ASN A 157 -17.24 12.89 -8.77
C ASN A 157 -18.62 13.48 -8.41
N VAL A 158 -18.99 13.40 -7.14
CA VAL A 158 -20.23 13.96 -6.62
C VAL A 158 -19.87 14.98 -5.54
N ASN A 159 -20.22 16.25 -5.79
CA ASN A 159 -19.98 17.36 -4.85
C ASN A 159 -18.51 17.46 -4.36
N GLY A 160 -17.54 17.21 -5.24
CA GLY A 160 -16.12 17.28 -4.89
C GLY A 160 -15.55 16.02 -4.22
N THR A 161 -16.38 15.01 -3.98
CA THR A 161 -15.94 13.69 -3.47
C THR A 161 -15.94 12.67 -4.59
N VAL A 162 -14.83 11.96 -4.77
CA VAL A 162 -14.72 10.89 -5.77
C VAL A 162 -15.18 9.57 -5.18
N TYR A 163 -16.27 9.03 -5.71
CA TYR A 163 -16.77 7.70 -5.35
C TYR A 163 -16.32 6.68 -6.39
N THR A 164 -15.75 5.57 -5.94
CA THR A 164 -15.23 4.50 -6.80
C THR A 164 -15.96 3.17 -6.56
N PRO A 165 -17.25 3.05 -6.91
CA PRO A 165 -18.06 1.88 -6.56
C PRO A 165 -17.53 0.58 -7.16
N CYS A 166 -17.06 0.62 -8.41
CA CYS A 166 -16.51 -0.56 -9.09
C CYS A 166 -15.22 -1.06 -8.43
N THR A 167 -14.31 -0.14 -8.11
CA THR A 167 -13.05 -0.46 -7.44
C THR A 167 -13.29 -0.96 -6.01
N SER A 168 -14.23 -0.33 -5.27
CA SER A 168 -14.59 -0.75 -3.92
C SER A 168 -15.13 -2.17 -3.88
N MET A 169 -16.00 -2.55 -4.84
CA MET A 169 -16.49 -3.93 -4.94
C MET A 169 -15.38 -4.94 -5.26
N ALA A 170 -14.45 -4.56 -6.13
CA ALA A 170 -13.28 -5.39 -6.43
C ALA A 170 -12.42 -5.60 -5.19
N LEU A 171 -12.12 -4.54 -4.44
CA LEU A 171 -11.34 -4.59 -3.20
C LEU A 171 -12.01 -5.46 -2.13
N VAL A 172 -13.33 -5.35 -1.95
CA VAL A 172 -14.08 -6.21 -1.02
C VAL A 172 -13.96 -7.68 -1.42
N SER A 173 -14.09 -7.99 -2.71
CA SER A 173 -13.98 -9.37 -3.20
C SER A 173 -12.57 -9.94 -2.97
N VAL A 174 -11.52 -9.16 -3.29
CA VAL A 174 -10.12 -9.55 -3.04
C VAL A 174 -9.87 -9.70 -1.55
N GLY A 175 -10.34 -8.75 -0.73
CA GLY A 175 -10.24 -8.83 0.73
C GLY A 175 -10.87 -10.10 1.30
N ALA A 176 -12.04 -10.48 0.81
CA ALA A 176 -12.72 -11.72 1.21
C ALA A 176 -11.90 -12.97 0.87
N LEU A 177 -11.29 -13.02 -0.32
CA LEU A 177 -10.41 -14.13 -0.71
C LEU A 177 -9.16 -14.18 0.18
N MET A 178 -8.56 -13.02 0.48
CA MET A 178 -7.37 -12.94 1.33
C MET A 178 -7.65 -13.21 2.80
N PHE A 179 -8.91 -13.14 3.24
CA PHE A 179 -9.30 -13.45 4.62
C PHE A 179 -8.91 -14.87 5.04
N SER A 180 -8.77 -15.78 4.08
CA SER A 180 -8.30 -17.15 4.33
C SER A 180 -6.88 -17.20 4.94
N ASN A 181 -6.05 -16.17 4.70
CA ASN A 181 -4.70 -16.07 5.26
C ASN A 181 -4.69 -15.86 6.78
N LEU A 182 -5.79 -15.42 7.38
CA LEU A 182 -5.92 -15.33 8.84
C LEU A 182 -5.77 -16.69 9.54
N ARG A 183 -5.97 -17.80 8.84
CA ARG A 183 -5.74 -19.14 9.37
C ARG A 183 -4.27 -19.39 9.77
N LYS A 184 -3.34 -18.59 9.21
CA LYS A 184 -1.90 -18.70 9.51
C LYS A 184 -1.50 -18.09 10.85
N ILE A 185 -2.38 -17.30 11.44
CA ILE A 185 -2.18 -16.72 12.77
C ILE A 185 -2.25 -17.83 13.80
N ASN A 186 -1.32 -17.81 14.76
CA ASN A 186 -1.35 -18.75 15.87
C ASN A 186 -2.46 -18.37 16.87
N TRP A 187 -3.67 -18.88 16.64
CA TRP A 187 -4.84 -18.62 17.46
C TRP A 187 -4.75 -19.21 18.88
N ASN A 188 -3.74 -20.03 19.17
CA ASN A 188 -3.52 -20.58 20.52
C ASN A 188 -2.74 -19.61 21.41
N GLU A 189 -2.03 -18.64 20.85
CA GLU A 189 -1.25 -17.68 21.62
C GLU A 189 -2.00 -16.35 21.76
N LYS A 190 -2.39 -16.02 23.00
CA LYS A 190 -3.18 -14.83 23.29
C LYS A 190 -2.52 -13.54 22.87
N ILE A 191 -1.18 -13.47 22.91
CA ILE A 191 -0.42 -12.27 22.51
C ILE A 191 -0.56 -12.02 21.03
N ASP A 192 -0.46 -13.07 20.20
CA ASP A 192 -0.56 -12.96 18.75
C ASP A 192 -1.97 -12.53 18.32
N ILE A 193 -3.01 -13.07 18.98
CA ILE A 193 -4.40 -12.69 18.75
C ILE A 193 -4.62 -11.21 19.06
N MET A 194 -4.17 -10.77 20.24
CA MET A 194 -4.37 -9.38 20.68
C MET A 194 -3.61 -8.39 19.78
N ALA A 195 -2.38 -8.73 19.40
CA ALA A 195 -1.60 -7.89 18.50
C ALA A 195 -2.26 -7.78 17.11
N CYS A 196 -2.75 -8.90 16.56
CA CYS A 196 -3.47 -8.90 15.30
C CYS A 196 -4.75 -8.05 15.37
N PHE A 197 -5.51 -8.19 16.44
CA PHE A 197 -6.74 -7.43 16.67
C PHE A 197 -6.47 -5.92 16.76
N ILE A 198 -5.44 -5.52 17.53
CA ILE A 198 -5.05 -4.11 17.65
C ILE A 198 -4.56 -3.57 16.30
N THR A 199 -3.75 -4.32 15.58
CA THR A 199 -3.29 -3.92 14.24
C THR A 199 -4.49 -3.63 13.34
N PHE A 200 -5.45 -4.55 13.28
CA PHE A 200 -6.64 -4.42 12.44
C PHE A 200 -7.48 -3.19 12.82
N ILE A 201 -7.78 -3.01 14.11
CA ILE A 201 -8.56 -1.86 14.59
C ILE A 201 -7.81 -0.54 14.32
N MET A 202 -6.50 -0.51 14.57
CA MET A 202 -5.72 0.70 14.36
C MET A 202 -5.61 1.09 12.89
N ILE A 203 -5.54 0.15 11.96
CA ILE A 203 -5.62 0.44 10.52
C ILE A 203 -6.95 1.14 10.19
N LEU A 204 -8.06 0.64 10.73
CA LEU A 204 -9.38 1.22 10.49
C LEU A 204 -9.54 2.61 11.12
N LEU A 205 -9.05 2.81 12.35
CA LEU A 205 -9.18 4.08 13.06
C LEU A 205 -8.26 5.17 12.52
N THR A 206 -7.05 4.81 12.11
CA THR A 206 -6.06 5.79 11.63
C THR A 206 -6.13 6.03 10.13
N TYR A 207 -6.93 5.25 9.39
CA TYR A 207 -6.95 5.25 7.92
C TYR A 207 -5.54 5.10 7.31
N SER A 208 -4.61 4.49 8.03
CA SER A 208 -3.21 4.35 7.65
C SER A 208 -2.72 2.94 7.97
N ILE A 209 -2.30 2.22 6.94
CA ILE A 209 -1.73 0.88 7.08
C ILE A 209 -0.45 0.94 7.93
N THR A 210 0.42 1.94 7.67
CA THR A 210 1.67 2.11 8.41
C THR A 210 1.43 2.29 9.91
N ASN A 211 0.51 3.21 10.28
CA ASN A 211 0.22 3.50 11.68
C ASN A 211 -0.40 2.29 12.38
N GLY A 212 -1.26 1.56 11.67
CA GLY A 212 -1.86 0.36 12.23
C GLY A 212 -0.85 -0.75 12.49
N ILE A 213 0.02 -1.03 11.51
CA ILE A 213 1.10 -2.02 11.66
C ILE A 213 2.08 -1.57 12.76
N ALA A 214 2.46 -0.29 12.79
CA ALA A 214 3.37 0.25 13.78
C ALA A 214 2.85 0.05 15.20
N LEU A 215 1.61 0.46 15.46
CA LEU A 215 0.98 0.32 16.77
C LEU A 215 0.80 -1.15 17.17
N GLY A 216 0.37 -2.00 16.23
CA GLY A 216 0.23 -3.43 16.48
C GLY A 216 1.56 -4.11 16.80
N LEU A 217 2.64 -3.73 16.10
CA LEU A 217 3.96 -4.30 16.31
C LEU A 217 4.60 -3.79 17.61
N ILE A 218 4.42 -2.52 17.96
CA ILE A 218 4.86 -1.96 19.25
C ILE A 218 4.12 -2.68 20.38
N PHE A 219 2.79 -2.83 20.25
CA PHE A 219 1.99 -3.57 21.23
C PHE A 219 2.47 -5.01 21.39
N TYR A 220 2.71 -5.71 20.27
CA TYR A 220 3.24 -7.06 20.29
C TYR A 220 4.58 -7.15 21.03
N ALA A 221 5.51 -6.25 20.73
CA ALA A 221 6.83 -6.20 21.38
C ALA A 221 6.69 -5.98 22.90
N VAL A 222 5.85 -5.02 23.33
CA VAL A 222 5.59 -4.74 24.74
C VAL A 222 4.97 -5.95 25.44
N MET A 223 3.97 -6.59 24.85
CA MET A 223 3.32 -7.77 25.44
C MET A 223 4.27 -8.96 25.58
N ARG A 224 5.15 -9.18 24.60
CA ARG A 224 6.19 -10.21 24.68
C ARG A 224 7.18 -9.91 25.79
N LEU A 225 7.52 -8.66 26.03
CA LEU A 225 8.40 -8.23 27.10
C LEU A 225 7.79 -8.46 28.47
N VAL A 226 6.54 -8.00 28.66
CA VAL A 226 5.79 -8.15 29.92
C VAL A 226 5.56 -9.63 30.25
N SER A 227 5.34 -10.47 29.25
CA SER A 227 5.13 -11.92 29.44
C SER A 227 6.43 -12.70 29.66
N GLY A 228 7.59 -12.06 29.72
CA GLY A 228 8.88 -12.71 29.93
C GLY A 228 9.41 -13.49 28.71
N LYS A 229 8.68 -13.48 27.58
CA LYS A 229 9.03 -14.18 26.35
C LYS A 229 9.87 -13.33 25.38
N GLY A 230 10.46 -12.25 25.85
CA GLY A 230 11.26 -11.32 25.01
C GLY A 230 12.44 -11.98 24.31
N LYS A 231 13.06 -12.99 24.92
CA LYS A 231 14.19 -13.73 24.35
C LYS A 231 13.80 -14.67 23.19
N GLU A 232 12.55 -15.09 23.10
CA GLU A 232 12.02 -15.94 22.03
C GLU A 232 11.60 -15.11 20.81
N THR A 233 11.53 -13.79 20.96
CA THR A 233 11.11 -12.86 19.91
C THR A 233 12.28 -12.53 19.00
N SER A 234 12.05 -12.57 17.69
CA SER A 234 13.07 -12.24 16.69
C SER A 234 13.63 -10.84 16.92
N PRO A 235 14.97 -10.65 16.82
CA PRO A 235 15.60 -9.33 16.99
C PRO A 235 15.09 -8.30 15.97
N VAL A 236 14.61 -8.75 14.82
CA VAL A 236 14.01 -7.87 13.80
C VAL A 236 12.78 -7.14 14.33
N ILE A 237 11.94 -7.81 15.11
CA ILE A 237 10.73 -7.22 15.71
C ILE A 237 11.11 -6.09 16.66
N TRP A 238 12.18 -6.25 17.45
CA TRP A 238 12.68 -5.23 18.35
C TRP A 238 13.20 -4.01 17.60
N ILE A 239 13.98 -4.23 16.54
CA ILE A 239 14.51 -3.15 15.71
C ILE A 239 13.34 -2.36 15.08
N LEU A 240 12.36 -3.06 14.52
CA LEU A 240 11.18 -2.42 13.92
C LEU A 240 10.35 -1.66 14.95
N ALA A 241 10.13 -2.23 16.14
CA ALA A 241 9.39 -1.56 17.21
C ALA A 241 10.08 -0.25 17.65
N VAL A 242 11.39 -0.26 17.79
CA VAL A 242 12.18 0.95 18.12
C VAL A 242 12.09 1.96 16.98
N LEU A 243 12.23 1.54 15.72
CA LEU A 243 12.13 2.42 14.55
C LEU A 243 10.75 3.08 14.45
N PHE A 244 9.68 2.32 14.62
CA PHE A 244 8.32 2.88 14.60
C PHE A 244 8.06 3.81 15.78
N THR A 245 8.55 3.48 16.95
CA THR A 245 8.46 4.38 18.11
C THR A 245 9.21 5.69 17.85
N ALA A 246 10.41 5.62 17.29
CA ALA A 246 11.17 6.80 16.90
C ALA A 246 10.42 7.63 15.83
N MET A 247 9.80 6.99 14.84
CA MET A 247 8.97 7.66 13.84
C MET A 247 7.84 8.44 14.49
N PHE A 248 7.06 7.83 15.42
CA PHE A 248 5.97 8.52 16.10
C PHE A 248 6.48 9.71 16.94
N VAL A 249 7.60 9.54 17.61
CA VAL A 249 8.21 10.63 18.37
C VAL A 249 8.58 11.80 17.46
N VAL A 250 9.23 11.52 16.33
CA VAL A 250 9.58 12.55 15.33
C VAL A 250 8.33 13.22 14.78
N ASP A 251 7.28 12.47 14.41
CA ASP A 251 6.04 13.02 13.89
C ASP A 251 5.35 13.95 14.91
N ILE A 252 5.33 13.56 16.19
CA ILE A 252 4.77 14.40 17.25
C ILE A 252 5.58 15.70 17.37
N PHE A 253 6.91 15.64 17.39
CA PHE A 253 7.74 16.83 17.47
C PHE A 253 7.57 17.75 16.26
N VAL A 254 7.53 17.20 15.05
CA VAL A 254 7.36 17.97 13.81
C VAL A 254 5.98 18.62 13.77
N THR A 255 4.91 17.86 14.11
CA THR A 255 3.54 18.37 14.15
C THR A 255 3.35 19.41 15.25
N SER A 256 3.94 19.23 16.42
CA SER A 256 3.93 20.19 17.51
C SER A 256 4.63 21.49 17.12
N SER A 257 5.76 21.40 16.41
CA SER A 257 6.49 22.59 15.93
C SER A 257 5.69 23.36 14.88
N SER A 258 4.98 22.68 13.99
CA SER A 258 4.14 23.32 12.97
C SER A 258 2.89 23.97 13.57
N SER A 259 2.24 23.34 14.55
CA SER A 259 1.09 23.94 15.26
C SER A 259 1.48 25.16 16.09
N LEU A 260 2.66 25.16 16.73
CA LEU A 260 3.21 26.34 17.42
C LEU A 260 3.49 27.49 16.45
N SER A 261 4.00 27.22 15.26
CA SER A 261 4.25 28.26 14.24
C SER A 261 2.95 28.88 13.72
N VAL A 262 1.91 28.09 13.52
CA VAL A 262 0.57 28.56 13.13
C VAL A 262 -0.05 29.39 14.27
N LEU A 263 0.05 28.93 15.50
CA LEU A 263 -0.44 29.68 16.67
C LEU A 263 0.26 31.02 16.82
N ASN A 264 1.59 31.05 16.66
CA ASN A 264 2.36 32.30 16.69
C ASN A 264 2.00 33.25 15.52
N CYS A 265 1.70 32.70 14.34
CA CYS A 265 1.20 33.49 13.24
C CYS A 265 -0.17 34.13 13.56
N PHE A 266 -1.10 33.36 14.14
CA PHE A 266 -2.41 33.87 14.58
C PHE A 266 -2.28 34.92 15.71
N LEU A 267 -1.39 34.72 16.66
CA LEU A 267 -1.16 35.69 17.74
C LEU A 267 -0.53 36.98 17.24
N ASN A 268 0.35 36.94 16.23
CA ASN A 268 0.93 38.13 15.61
C ASN A 268 -0.09 38.89 14.75
N LEU A 269 -1.02 38.21 14.07
CA LEU A 269 -2.12 38.83 13.32
C LEU A 269 -3.13 39.57 14.23
N ARG A 270 -3.23 39.16 15.49
CA ARG A 270 -4.12 39.80 16.50
C ARG A 270 -3.48 41.00 17.20
N ARG A 271 -2.18 41.19 17.02
CA ARG A 271 -1.39 42.28 17.64
C ARG A 271 -1.19 43.51 16.74
N ASN A 272 -1.49 43.39 15.43
CA ASN A 272 -1.56 44.48 14.45
C ASN A 272 -3.02 44.80 14.15
#